data_1405271d49f5474783d1770c23ad231a
#
_entry.id   1405271d49f5474783d1770c23ad231a
#
_cell.length_a   1.000
_cell.length_b   1.000
_cell.length_c   1.000
_cell.angle_alpha   90.00
_cell.angle_beta   90.00
_cell.angle_gamma   90.00
#
_symmetry.space_group_name_H-M   'P 1'
#
loop_
_entity.id
_entity.type
_entity.pdbx_description
1 polymer ?
#
loop_
_entity_poly.entity_id
_entity_poly.type
_entity_poly.pdbx_seq_one_letter_code
_entity_poly.pdbx_strand_id
1 'polypeptide(L)'
;MPTRGNDYLSRIITSQNGKEYDYRNYDGMKKAYVIWILPQVAKKRDGHVNRINSKLENISGSTIERLESYDKSEQIMIYLNKDHDIKDKYEDSDWIKTPLVIFLNNTYDLLKKKEIMKEYGFEEIEKKVKKTCNLGEMIARENIEKGLVQGQKKKNIELITDLMNSLSISFSKAIELLKVSKDKVLEIEKYFKS
;
A
#
# COMPACT_ATOMS: atom_id res chain seq x y z
N MET A 1 -13.41 5.04 -0.55
CA MET A 1 -12.56 4.15 -1.37
C MET A 1 -12.93 4.19 -2.85
N PRO A 2 -14.17 3.94 -3.31
CA PRO A 2 -14.50 3.92 -4.74
C PRO A 2 -14.12 5.19 -5.50
N THR A 3 -14.40 6.37 -4.94
CA THR A 3 -14.04 7.67 -5.55
C THR A 3 -12.52 7.79 -5.79
N ARG A 4 -11.71 7.36 -4.83
CA ARG A 4 -10.24 7.33 -4.98
C ARG A 4 -9.78 6.31 -6.02
N GLY A 5 -10.50 5.19 -6.12
CA GLY A 5 -10.26 4.19 -7.15
C GLY A 5 -10.51 4.74 -8.56
N ASN A 6 -11.53 5.59 -8.73
CA ASN A 6 -11.79 6.26 -10.01
C ASN A 6 -10.65 7.20 -10.41
N ASP A 7 -10.07 7.95 -9.47
CA ASP A 7 -8.88 8.79 -9.73
C ASP A 7 -7.69 7.93 -10.19
N TYR A 8 -7.44 6.81 -9.52
CA TYR A 8 -6.37 5.89 -9.90
C TYR A 8 -6.59 5.26 -11.27
N LEU A 9 -7.81 4.79 -11.56
CA LEU A 9 -8.17 4.24 -12.86
C LEU A 9 -7.96 5.26 -13.97
N SER A 10 -8.40 6.51 -13.77
CA SER A 10 -8.23 7.59 -14.74
C SER A 10 -6.75 7.84 -15.04
N ARG A 11 -5.90 7.87 -14.02
CA ARG A 11 -4.45 8.03 -14.20
C ARG A 11 -3.81 6.86 -14.92
N ILE A 12 -4.19 5.62 -14.59
CA ILE A 12 -3.68 4.41 -15.25
C ILE A 12 -4.08 4.42 -16.73
N ILE A 13 -5.34 4.73 -17.04
CA ILE A 13 -5.84 4.81 -18.41
C ILE A 13 -5.12 5.92 -19.18
N THR A 14 -5.01 7.11 -18.60
CA THR A 14 -4.32 8.23 -19.24
C THR A 14 -2.84 7.94 -19.49
N SER A 15 -2.19 7.20 -18.60
CA SER A 15 -0.76 6.85 -18.75
C SER A 15 -0.48 5.88 -19.90
N GLN A 16 -1.50 5.24 -20.45
CA GLN A 16 -1.39 4.36 -21.62
C GLN A 16 -1.33 5.15 -22.94
N ASN A 17 -1.76 6.42 -22.93
CA ASN A 17 -1.74 7.26 -24.13
C ASN A 17 -0.29 7.44 -24.63
N GLY A 18 -0.09 7.25 -25.93
CA GLY A 18 1.21 7.26 -26.58
C GLY A 18 2.05 5.99 -26.37
N LYS A 19 1.54 4.98 -25.63
CA LYS A 19 2.20 3.69 -25.38
C LYS A 19 1.39 2.52 -25.91
N GLU A 20 0.14 2.40 -25.46
CA GLU A 20 -0.77 1.28 -25.79
C GLU A 20 -1.82 1.72 -26.82
N TYR A 21 -2.20 2.99 -26.78
CA TYR A 21 -3.15 3.59 -27.72
C TYR A 21 -2.77 5.06 -28.01
N ASP A 22 -3.30 5.59 -29.10
CA ASP A 22 -3.21 7.01 -29.45
C ASP A 22 -4.54 7.52 -30.03
N TYR A 23 -4.59 8.81 -30.41
CA TYR A 23 -5.78 9.44 -30.97
C TYR A 23 -6.27 8.82 -32.31
N ARG A 24 -5.49 7.96 -32.95
CA ARG A 24 -5.85 7.26 -34.19
C ARG A 24 -6.36 5.85 -33.92
N ASN A 25 -5.99 5.25 -32.80
CA ASN A 25 -6.34 3.89 -32.46
C ASN A 25 -6.59 3.75 -30.95
N TYR A 26 -7.85 3.96 -30.53
CA TYR A 26 -8.28 3.77 -29.14
C TYR A 26 -8.49 2.29 -28.77
N ASP A 27 -8.60 1.38 -29.74
CA ASP A 27 -8.83 -0.05 -29.50
C ASP A 27 -7.66 -0.71 -28.76
N GLY A 28 -6.45 -0.16 -28.90
CA GLY A 28 -5.28 -0.58 -28.16
C GLY A 28 -5.34 -0.33 -26.65
N MET A 29 -6.30 0.47 -26.16
CA MET A 29 -6.46 0.74 -24.73
C MET A 29 -6.73 -0.54 -23.95
N LYS A 30 -5.86 -0.84 -22.98
CA LYS A 30 -5.99 -2.00 -22.11
C LYS A 30 -6.86 -1.70 -20.90
N LYS A 31 -7.58 -2.68 -20.42
CA LYS A 31 -8.40 -2.57 -19.22
C LYS A 31 -7.52 -2.30 -18.00
N ALA A 32 -7.87 -1.28 -17.23
CA ALA A 32 -7.21 -0.90 -15.99
C ALA A 32 -7.93 -1.52 -14.79
N TYR A 33 -7.17 -1.99 -13.82
CA TYR A 33 -7.67 -2.56 -12.58
C TYR A 33 -7.15 -1.79 -11.37
N VAL A 34 -8.02 -1.56 -10.40
CA VAL A 34 -7.65 -1.11 -9.06
C VAL A 34 -8.18 -2.12 -8.05
N ILE A 35 -7.27 -2.77 -7.33
CA ILE A 35 -7.61 -3.76 -6.31
C ILE A 35 -7.33 -3.16 -4.94
N TRP A 36 -8.38 -3.06 -4.12
CA TRP A 36 -8.30 -2.62 -2.73
C TRP A 36 -8.31 -3.82 -1.81
N ILE A 37 -7.26 -3.98 -1.03
CA ILE A 37 -7.24 -4.95 0.07
C ILE A 37 -7.41 -4.14 1.36
N LEU A 38 -8.50 -4.38 2.06
CA LEU A 38 -8.89 -3.69 3.29
C LEU A 38 -8.74 -4.65 4.47
N PRO A 39 -7.57 -4.66 5.14
CA PRO A 39 -7.22 -5.71 6.11
C PRO A 39 -7.87 -5.52 7.47
N GLN A 40 -8.59 -4.43 7.68
CA GLN A 40 -9.25 -4.13 8.95
C GLN A 40 -10.60 -3.44 8.70
N VAL A 41 -11.65 -4.23 8.72
CA VAL A 41 -13.01 -3.76 8.49
C VAL A 41 -13.93 -4.16 9.63
N ALA A 42 -15.09 -3.51 9.74
CA ALA A 42 -16.12 -3.93 10.67
C ALA A 42 -16.61 -5.35 10.35
N LYS A 43 -16.93 -6.15 11.37
CA LYS A 43 -17.35 -7.55 11.27
C LYS A 43 -18.41 -7.80 10.17
N LYS A 44 -19.37 -6.88 10.00
CA LYS A 44 -20.42 -6.99 8.99
C LYS A 44 -19.92 -6.90 7.53
N ARG A 45 -18.68 -6.49 7.30
CA ARG A 45 -18.07 -6.39 5.96
C ARG A 45 -16.98 -7.42 5.73
N ASP A 46 -16.59 -8.15 6.77
CA ASP A 46 -15.55 -9.13 6.67
C ASP A 46 -15.92 -10.24 5.69
N GLY A 47 -14.96 -10.69 4.91
CA GLY A 47 -15.14 -11.73 3.90
C GLY A 47 -15.88 -11.29 2.62
N HIS A 48 -16.31 -10.03 2.50
CA HIS A 48 -16.98 -9.56 1.29
C HIS A 48 -15.98 -9.18 0.20
N VAL A 49 -16.34 -9.45 -1.06
CA VAL A 49 -15.62 -8.97 -2.24
C VAL A 49 -16.62 -8.24 -3.14
N ASN A 50 -16.34 -6.98 -3.40
CA ASN A 50 -17.18 -6.15 -4.27
C ASN A 50 -16.44 -5.84 -5.57
N ARG A 51 -17.18 -5.87 -6.68
CA ARG A 51 -16.70 -5.45 -8.00
C ARG A 51 -17.49 -4.23 -8.45
N ILE A 52 -16.80 -3.25 -9.01
CA ILE A 52 -17.38 -2.10 -9.72
C ILE A 52 -16.78 -2.13 -11.12
N ASN A 53 -17.62 -2.25 -12.14
CA ASN A 53 -17.22 -2.27 -13.54
C ASN A 53 -18.25 -1.53 -14.40
N SER A 54 -17.91 -1.31 -15.66
CA SER A 54 -18.82 -0.73 -16.64
C SER A 54 -19.88 -1.75 -17.07
N LYS A 55 -21.09 -1.27 -17.31
CA LYS A 55 -22.21 -2.08 -17.84
C LYS A 55 -22.85 -1.31 -18.98
N LEU A 56 -23.07 -1.98 -20.09
CA LEU A 56 -23.87 -1.45 -21.19
C LEU A 56 -25.35 -1.64 -20.89
N GLU A 57 -26.13 -0.60 -21.04
CA GLU A 57 -27.58 -0.62 -20.95
C GLU A 57 -28.19 0.05 -22.18
N ASN A 58 -29.05 -0.67 -22.91
CA ASN A 58 -29.77 -0.11 -24.04
C ASN A 58 -30.98 0.69 -23.54
N ILE A 59 -30.89 2.01 -23.63
CA ILE A 59 -32.00 2.93 -23.23
C ILE A 59 -33.07 2.96 -24.32
N SER A 60 -32.67 2.82 -25.58
CA SER A 60 -33.55 2.77 -26.74
C SER A 60 -32.91 1.94 -27.85
N GLY A 61 -33.71 1.10 -28.50
CA GLY A 61 -33.22 0.15 -29.50
C GLY A 61 -32.45 -1.03 -28.86
N SER A 62 -31.78 -1.81 -29.70
CA SER A 62 -30.91 -2.91 -29.27
C SER A 62 -29.64 -2.90 -30.10
N THR A 63 -28.55 -2.39 -29.53
CA THR A 63 -27.19 -2.48 -30.10
C THR A 63 -26.36 -3.41 -29.24
N ILE A 64 -25.51 -4.19 -29.89
CA ILE A 64 -24.55 -5.05 -29.21
C ILE A 64 -23.17 -4.46 -29.46
N GLU A 65 -22.57 -3.88 -28.40
CA GLU A 65 -21.17 -3.48 -28.41
C GLU A 65 -20.29 -4.59 -27.84
N ARG A 66 -19.06 -4.68 -28.34
CA ARG A 66 -18.10 -5.64 -27.81
C ARG A 66 -17.71 -5.22 -26.40
N LEU A 67 -17.69 -6.17 -25.44
CA LEU A 67 -17.31 -5.93 -24.06
C LEU A 67 -15.95 -5.19 -23.98
N GLU A 68 -15.03 -5.56 -24.83
CA GLU A 68 -13.67 -5.00 -24.91
C GLU A 68 -13.66 -3.51 -25.31
N SER A 69 -14.72 -3.01 -25.95
CA SER A 69 -14.79 -1.61 -26.39
C SER A 69 -15.13 -0.66 -25.25
N TYR A 70 -15.92 -1.08 -24.27
CA TYR A 70 -16.41 -0.20 -23.20
C TYR A 70 -15.98 -0.60 -21.78
N ASP A 71 -15.66 -1.88 -21.54
CA ASP A 71 -15.24 -2.34 -20.20
C ASP A 71 -13.72 -2.16 -20.02
N LYS A 72 -13.31 -0.88 -19.93
CA LYS A 72 -11.89 -0.51 -19.80
C LYS A 72 -11.44 -0.24 -18.36
N SER A 73 -12.32 -0.35 -17.37
CA SER A 73 -12.00 -0.08 -15.98
C SER A 73 -12.72 -1.01 -15.02
N GLU A 74 -12.02 -1.44 -13.98
CA GLU A 74 -12.60 -2.29 -12.94
C GLU A 74 -11.97 -1.97 -11.57
N GLN A 75 -12.81 -1.90 -10.54
CA GLN A 75 -12.36 -1.86 -9.16
C GLN A 75 -12.81 -3.12 -8.44
N ILE A 76 -11.90 -3.72 -7.70
CA ILE A 76 -12.18 -4.86 -6.83
C ILE A 76 -11.86 -4.43 -5.39
N MET A 77 -12.80 -4.62 -4.49
CA MET A 77 -12.61 -4.34 -3.07
C MET A 77 -12.73 -5.63 -2.27
N ILE A 78 -11.65 -6.02 -1.62
CA ILE A 78 -11.56 -7.22 -0.79
C ILE A 78 -11.56 -6.76 0.67
N TYR A 79 -12.62 -7.10 1.40
CA TYR A 79 -12.82 -6.73 2.79
C TYR A 79 -12.39 -7.88 3.68
N LEU A 80 -11.39 -7.65 4.51
CA LEU A 80 -10.80 -8.67 5.38
C LEU A 80 -10.72 -8.16 6.81
N ASN A 81 -10.79 -9.06 7.77
CA ASN A 81 -10.41 -8.80 9.14
C ASN A 81 -9.16 -9.64 9.48
N LYS A 82 -8.01 -8.98 9.54
CA LYS A 82 -6.72 -9.62 9.83
C LYS A 82 -6.65 -10.26 11.23
N ASP A 83 -7.55 -9.83 12.14
CA ASP A 83 -7.64 -10.34 13.51
C ASP A 83 -8.64 -11.51 13.61
N HIS A 84 -9.25 -11.88 12.48
CA HIS A 84 -10.15 -13.04 12.41
C HIS A 84 -9.36 -14.34 12.65
N ASP A 85 -9.87 -15.21 13.52
CA ASP A 85 -9.26 -16.54 13.67
C ASP A 85 -9.57 -17.34 12.40
N ILE A 86 -8.52 -17.81 11.72
CA ILE A 86 -8.64 -18.59 10.47
C ILE A 86 -9.50 -19.84 10.68
N LYS A 87 -9.59 -20.35 11.90
CA LYS A 87 -10.46 -21.47 12.27
C LYS A 87 -11.96 -21.14 12.20
N ASP A 88 -12.33 -19.86 12.28
CA ASP A 88 -13.73 -19.41 12.21
C ASP A 88 -14.27 -19.25 10.79
N LYS A 89 -13.48 -19.59 9.80
CA LYS A 89 -13.83 -19.98 8.42
C LYS A 89 -14.37 -18.93 7.47
N TYR A 90 -13.55 -18.65 6.49
CA TYR A 90 -14.09 -18.56 5.13
C TYR A 90 -14.37 -19.99 4.64
N GLU A 91 -15.55 -20.23 4.04
CA GLU A 91 -15.91 -21.52 3.44
C GLU A 91 -14.91 -21.92 2.35
N ASP A 92 -14.82 -23.19 1.99
CA ASP A 92 -13.86 -23.76 1.01
C ASP A 92 -13.83 -23.05 -0.36
N SER A 93 -14.88 -22.29 -0.69
CA SER A 93 -14.95 -21.46 -1.90
C SER A 93 -14.06 -20.20 -1.86
N ASP A 94 -13.50 -19.83 -0.72
CA ASP A 94 -12.84 -18.54 -0.50
C ASP A 94 -11.30 -18.60 -0.67
N TRP A 95 -10.85 -19.34 -1.66
CA TRP A 95 -9.44 -19.58 -1.97
C TRP A 95 -8.57 -18.31 -2.09
N ILE A 96 -9.16 -17.14 -2.40
CA ILE A 96 -8.42 -15.86 -2.45
C ILE A 96 -8.31 -15.23 -1.06
N LYS A 97 -9.39 -15.28 -0.27
CA LYS A 97 -9.48 -14.59 1.03
C LYS A 97 -8.59 -15.24 2.07
N THR A 98 -8.61 -16.55 2.16
CA THR A 98 -7.85 -17.31 3.16
C THR A 98 -6.34 -17.02 3.11
N PRO A 99 -5.63 -17.12 1.96
CA PRO A 99 -4.22 -16.76 1.89
C PRO A 99 -3.95 -15.30 2.26
N LEU A 100 -4.81 -14.37 1.82
CA LEU A 100 -4.64 -12.95 2.13
C LEU A 100 -4.75 -12.68 3.63
N VAL A 101 -5.71 -13.32 4.32
CA VAL A 101 -5.84 -13.20 5.78
C VAL A 101 -4.63 -13.80 6.49
N ILE A 102 -4.15 -14.97 6.07
CA ILE A 102 -2.94 -15.58 6.64
C ILE A 102 -1.74 -14.64 6.51
N PHE A 103 -1.54 -14.05 5.32
CA PHE A 103 -0.43 -13.14 5.10
C PHE A 103 -0.52 -11.86 5.92
N LEU A 104 -1.71 -11.27 6.01
CA LEU A 104 -1.93 -9.99 6.67
C LEU A 104 -2.08 -10.12 8.19
N ASN A 105 -2.30 -11.34 8.70
CA ASN A 105 -2.42 -11.59 10.14
C ASN A 105 -1.08 -11.34 10.84
N ASN A 106 -1.08 -10.46 11.84
CA ASN A 106 0.11 -10.12 12.61
C ASN A 106 0.32 -11.01 13.85
N THR A 107 -0.67 -11.83 14.20
CA THR A 107 -0.63 -12.71 15.37
C THR A 107 0.19 -13.97 15.09
N TYR A 108 0.29 -14.39 13.84
CA TYR A 108 1.04 -15.57 13.43
C TYR A 108 2.46 -15.21 13.00
N ASP A 109 3.43 -15.96 13.55
CA ASP A 109 4.79 -15.92 13.04
C ASP A 109 4.92 -16.63 11.67
N LEU A 110 6.09 -16.53 11.06
CA LEU A 110 6.35 -17.11 9.73
C LEU A 110 6.19 -18.63 9.71
N LEU A 111 6.56 -19.32 10.78
CA LEU A 111 6.47 -20.79 10.85
C LEU A 111 5.01 -21.22 10.91
N LYS A 112 4.22 -20.56 11.76
CA LYS A 112 2.79 -20.83 11.88
C LYS A 112 2.02 -20.50 10.59
N LYS A 113 2.36 -19.39 9.93
CA LYS A 113 1.79 -19.07 8.61
C LYS A 113 2.06 -20.16 7.58
N LYS A 114 3.27 -20.73 7.58
CA LYS A 114 3.64 -21.82 6.66
C LYS A 114 2.86 -23.11 6.94
N GLU A 115 2.72 -23.49 8.21
CA GLU A 115 1.94 -24.65 8.58
C GLU A 115 0.50 -24.52 8.10
N ILE A 116 -0.14 -23.39 8.37
CA ILE A 116 -1.52 -23.12 7.94
C ILE A 116 -1.63 -23.13 6.41
N MET A 117 -0.70 -22.46 5.70
CA MET A 117 -0.68 -22.45 4.24
C MET A 117 -0.57 -23.85 3.65
N LYS A 118 0.21 -24.73 4.28
CA LYS A 118 0.34 -26.14 3.89
C LYS A 118 -0.94 -26.91 4.13
N GLU A 119 -1.58 -26.73 5.29
CA GLU A 119 -2.85 -27.35 5.65
C GLU A 119 -3.96 -27.03 4.64
N TYR A 120 -3.97 -25.82 4.09
CA TYR A 120 -4.93 -25.38 3.08
C TYR A 120 -4.48 -25.65 1.62
N GLY A 121 -3.37 -26.34 1.39
CA GLY A 121 -2.89 -26.67 0.05
C GLY A 121 -2.29 -25.50 -0.75
N PHE A 122 -1.91 -24.41 -0.10
CA PHE A 122 -1.35 -23.22 -0.76
C PHE A 122 0.18 -23.23 -0.90
N GLU A 123 0.82 -24.40 -0.91
CA GLU A 123 2.29 -24.55 -0.98
C GLU A 123 2.92 -23.88 -2.23
N GLU A 124 2.22 -23.90 -3.39
CA GLU A 124 2.70 -23.24 -4.59
C GLU A 124 2.68 -21.70 -4.46
N ILE A 125 1.70 -21.17 -3.75
CA ILE A 125 1.61 -19.74 -3.46
C ILE A 125 2.76 -19.35 -2.56
N GLU A 126 3.12 -20.16 -1.56
CA GLU A 126 4.28 -19.93 -0.69
C GLU A 126 5.58 -19.76 -1.49
N LYS A 127 5.83 -20.65 -2.45
CA LYS A 127 7.04 -20.57 -3.30
C LYS A 127 7.10 -19.29 -4.13
N LYS A 128 5.95 -18.84 -4.65
CA LYS A 128 5.85 -17.59 -5.42
C LYS A 128 5.98 -16.36 -4.52
N VAL A 129 5.39 -16.41 -3.34
CA VAL A 129 5.37 -15.30 -2.36
C VAL A 129 6.72 -15.15 -1.66
N LYS A 130 7.51 -16.22 -1.46
CA LYS A 130 8.90 -16.10 -0.97
C LYS A 130 9.75 -15.15 -1.83
N LYS A 131 9.47 -15.07 -3.14
CA LYS A 131 10.13 -14.09 -4.02
C LYS A 131 9.54 -12.67 -3.90
N THR A 132 8.33 -12.53 -3.39
CA THR A 132 7.59 -11.25 -3.36
C THR A 132 7.41 -10.70 -1.94
N CYS A 133 7.48 -11.55 -0.89
CA CYS A 133 7.31 -11.15 0.51
C CYS A 133 8.43 -10.29 1.10
N ASN A 134 9.55 -10.13 0.40
CA ASN A 134 10.55 -9.11 0.78
C ASN A 134 10.00 -7.68 0.66
N LEU A 135 8.90 -7.47 -0.07
CA LEU A 135 8.35 -6.12 -0.26
C LEU A 135 7.73 -5.57 1.03
N GLY A 136 6.96 -6.37 1.77
CA GLY A 136 6.39 -5.94 3.05
C GLY A 136 7.44 -5.69 4.13
N GLU A 137 8.43 -6.58 4.24
CA GLU A 137 9.57 -6.39 5.13
C GLU A 137 10.47 -5.24 4.69
N MET A 138 10.67 -5.06 3.39
CA MET A 138 11.44 -3.95 2.83
C MET A 138 10.76 -2.61 3.12
N ILE A 139 9.44 -2.50 2.91
CA ILE A 139 8.66 -1.30 3.26
C ILE A 139 8.66 -1.08 4.77
N ALA A 140 8.53 -2.12 5.59
CA ALA A 140 8.59 -2.01 7.04
C ALA A 140 9.97 -1.54 7.51
N ARG A 141 11.06 -2.10 6.99
CA ARG A 141 12.44 -1.67 7.29
C ARG A 141 12.69 -0.24 6.85
N GLU A 142 12.28 0.11 5.64
CA GLU A 142 12.41 1.48 5.11
C GLU A 142 11.64 2.50 5.96
N ASN A 143 10.43 2.16 6.42
CA ASN A 143 9.64 3.03 7.29
C ASN A 143 10.23 3.13 8.70
N ILE A 144 10.79 2.05 9.25
CA ILE A 144 11.51 2.07 10.53
C ILE A 144 12.77 2.93 10.41
N GLU A 145 13.53 2.76 9.34
CA GLU A 145 14.75 3.54 9.10
C GLU A 145 14.43 5.02 8.92
N LYS A 146 13.43 5.36 8.12
CA LYS A 146 12.93 6.74 7.99
C LYS A 146 12.45 7.31 9.33
N GLY A 147 11.73 6.53 10.12
CA GLY A 147 11.27 6.91 11.46
C GLY A 147 12.42 7.16 12.43
N LEU A 148 13.46 6.31 12.40
CA LEU A 148 14.67 6.48 13.22
C LEU A 148 15.45 7.73 12.83
N VAL A 149 15.64 7.97 11.52
CA VAL A 149 16.33 9.16 11.01
C VAL A 149 15.56 10.44 11.40
N GLN A 150 14.24 10.45 11.24
CA GLN A 150 13.41 11.59 11.64
C GLN A 150 13.41 11.80 13.15
N GLY A 151 13.33 10.72 13.94
CA GLY A 151 13.41 10.77 15.40
C GLY A 151 14.73 11.31 15.90
N GLN A 152 15.86 10.86 15.31
CA GLN A 152 17.19 11.38 15.63
C GLN A 152 17.33 12.86 15.26
N LYS A 153 16.80 13.26 14.09
CA LYS A 153 16.80 14.66 13.66
C LYS A 153 16.04 15.55 14.67
N LYS A 154 14.83 15.12 15.03
CA LYS A 154 14.01 15.85 16.02
C LYS A 154 14.73 15.98 17.37
N LYS A 155 15.28 14.89 17.87
CA LYS A 155 16.05 14.88 19.12
C LYS A 155 17.26 15.80 19.07
N ASN A 156 17.99 15.83 17.97
CA ASN A 156 19.14 16.72 17.80
C ASN A 156 18.72 18.19 17.79
N ILE A 157 17.60 18.52 17.13
CA ILE A 157 17.06 19.89 17.13
C ILE A 157 16.66 20.30 18.55
N GLU A 158 15.97 19.45 19.29
CA GLU A 158 15.60 19.69 20.68
C GLU A 158 16.83 19.95 21.57
N LEU A 159 17.84 19.05 21.50
CA LEU A 159 19.07 19.18 22.25
C LEU A 159 19.85 20.47 21.93
N ILE A 160 19.94 20.84 20.67
CA ILE A 160 20.61 22.09 20.24
C ILE A 160 19.85 23.28 20.77
N THR A 161 18.52 23.28 20.66
CA THR A 161 17.67 24.37 21.16
C THR A 161 17.80 24.54 22.66
N ASP A 162 17.76 23.44 23.39
CA ASP A 162 17.91 23.46 24.87
C ASP A 162 19.29 23.99 25.31
N LEU A 163 20.35 23.59 24.60
CA LEU A 163 21.71 24.06 24.89
C LEU A 163 21.87 25.55 24.58
N MET A 164 21.35 26.01 23.46
CA MET A 164 21.37 27.42 23.08
C MET A 164 20.64 28.27 24.13
N ASN A 165 19.48 27.82 24.59
CA ASN A 165 18.68 28.54 25.59
C ASN A 165 19.32 28.50 26.98
N SER A 166 19.77 27.31 27.42
CA SER A 166 20.30 27.12 28.78
C SER A 166 21.63 27.83 29.02
N LEU A 167 22.50 27.85 27.99
CA LEU A 167 23.84 28.40 28.08
C LEU A 167 23.98 29.77 27.40
N SER A 168 22.91 30.28 26.77
CA SER A 168 22.93 31.54 25.99
C SER A 168 24.03 31.55 24.92
N ILE A 169 24.25 30.43 24.24
CA ILE A 169 25.30 30.25 23.22
C ILE A 169 24.71 30.23 21.79
N SER A 170 25.58 30.52 20.82
CA SER A 170 25.20 30.46 19.40
C SER A 170 25.02 29.05 18.92
N PHE A 171 24.22 28.86 17.81
CA PHE A 171 24.04 27.61 17.14
C PHE A 171 25.37 26.89 16.77
N SER A 172 26.35 27.65 16.26
CA SER A 172 27.66 27.10 15.92
C SER A 172 28.39 26.52 17.14
N LYS A 173 28.28 27.19 18.30
CA LYS A 173 28.88 26.71 19.54
C LYS A 173 28.15 25.49 20.12
N ALA A 174 26.84 25.45 20.03
CA ALA A 174 26.03 24.29 20.43
C ALA A 174 26.38 23.04 19.58
N ILE A 175 26.54 23.20 18.28
CA ILE A 175 26.95 22.11 17.35
C ILE A 175 28.35 21.58 17.69
N GLU A 176 29.29 22.47 18.00
CA GLU A 176 30.64 22.10 18.40
C GLU A 176 30.63 21.25 19.66
N LEU A 177 29.89 21.70 20.68
CA LEU A 177 29.76 21.02 21.98
C LEU A 177 29.09 19.65 21.87
N LEU A 178 28.06 19.54 21.04
CA LEU A 178 27.34 18.27 20.80
C LEU A 178 28.05 17.34 19.81
N LYS A 179 29.17 17.78 19.22
CA LYS A 179 29.96 17.02 18.22
C LYS A 179 29.08 16.46 17.09
N VAL A 180 28.13 17.25 16.63
CA VAL A 180 27.25 16.84 15.53
C VAL A 180 28.04 16.68 14.24
N SER A 181 27.85 15.56 13.54
CA SER A 181 28.58 15.30 12.28
C SER A 181 28.20 16.34 11.20
N LYS A 182 29.20 16.72 10.37
CA LYS A 182 29.04 17.77 9.35
C LYS A 182 27.87 17.53 8.40
N ASP A 183 27.59 16.28 8.04
CA ASP A 183 26.51 15.90 7.14
C ASP A 183 25.13 16.23 7.72
N LYS A 184 24.98 16.10 9.06
CA LYS A 184 23.73 16.40 9.77
C LYS A 184 23.56 17.89 10.06
N VAL A 185 24.65 18.65 10.16
CA VAL A 185 24.63 20.08 10.43
C VAL A 185 23.86 20.84 9.36
N LEU A 186 24.11 20.56 8.08
CA LEU A 186 23.46 21.23 6.95
C LEU A 186 21.95 21.02 6.92
N GLU A 187 21.48 19.86 7.35
CA GLU A 187 20.04 19.56 7.44
C GLU A 187 19.36 20.24 8.62
N ILE A 188 20.06 20.32 9.75
CA ILE A 188 19.54 20.94 10.98
C ILE A 188 19.55 22.46 10.86
N GLU A 189 20.55 23.04 10.23
CA GLU A 189 20.70 24.49 10.03
C GLU A 189 19.51 25.10 9.26
N LYS A 190 18.95 24.35 8.30
CA LYS A 190 17.75 24.77 7.56
C LYS A 190 16.55 25.02 8.46
N TYR A 191 16.45 24.32 9.57
CA TYR A 191 15.37 24.47 10.53
C TYR A 191 15.48 25.78 11.34
N PHE A 192 16.71 26.22 11.65
CA PHE A 192 16.95 27.44 12.43
C PHE A 192 17.01 28.70 11.56
N LYS A 193 17.03 28.59 10.23
CA LYS A 193 17.01 29.70 9.28
C LYS A 193 15.62 29.97 8.70
N SER A 194 14.62 29.11 8.96
CA SER A 194 13.23 29.29 8.57
C SER A 194 12.45 29.96 9.70
#